data_be49b45b74b9bb7c31cdf614a5133608
#
_entry.id   be49b45b74b9bb7c31cdf614a5133608
#
_cell.length_a   1.000
_cell.length_b   1.000
_cell.length_c   1.000
_cell.angle_alpha   90.00
_cell.angle_beta   90.00
_cell.angle_gamma   90.00
#
_symmetry.space_group_name_H-M   'P 1'
#
loop_
_entity.id
_entity.type
_entity.pdbx_description
1 polymer ?
#
loop_
_entity_poly.entity_id
_entity_poly.type
_entity_poly.pdbx_seq_one_letter_code
_entity_poly.pdbx_strand_id
1 'polypeptide(L)'
;MTSGSIYLLDTNIISALMKDRTGAITANVRVWAQRLPDCKLVTSVVVQYELLYGLARHHSPRLQAAYEIQINNLPVLPLDAAVGPHYARLRAHLEKAGTPIGANDTLIAAHALALGATLVTADTEFSRVPDLALENWLSEVQ
;
A
#
# COMPACT_ATOMS: atom_id res chain seq x y z
N MET A 1 -19.95 -10.56 15.12
CA MET A 1 -19.56 -10.70 13.73
C MET A 1 -18.31 -9.88 13.45
N THR A 2 -17.25 -10.55 13.07
CA THR A 2 -16.03 -9.85 12.70
C THR A 2 -16.14 -9.37 11.27
N SER A 3 -15.97 -8.07 11.07
CA SER A 3 -15.75 -7.53 9.74
C SER A 3 -14.41 -8.05 9.23
N GLY A 4 -14.30 -8.33 7.94
CA GLY A 4 -13.03 -8.75 7.34
C GLY A 4 -11.93 -7.72 7.54
N SER A 5 -10.69 -8.18 7.69
CA SER A 5 -9.54 -7.31 7.83
C SER A 5 -9.25 -6.59 6.51
N ILE A 6 -8.82 -5.35 6.61
CA ILE A 6 -8.46 -4.52 5.45
C ILE A 6 -6.94 -4.56 5.28
N TYR A 7 -6.51 -4.78 4.05
CA TYR A 7 -5.10 -4.79 3.66
C TYR A 7 -4.90 -3.75 2.57
N LEU A 8 -4.10 -2.73 2.87
CA LEU A 8 -3.81 -1.64 1.94
C LEU A 8 -2.48 -1.92 1.25
N LEU A 9 -2.54 -2.10 -0.07
CA LEU A 9 -1.34 -2.38 -0.87
C LEU A 9 -0.60 -1.08 -1.19
N ASP A 10 0.68 -1.05 -0.82
CA ASP A 10 1.55 0.10 -1.10
C ASP A 10 2.06 0.07 -2.54
N THR A 11 2.62 1.19 -2.97
CA THR A 11 3.12 1.41 -4.33
C THR A 11 4.10 0.31 -4.78
N ASN A 12 5.06 -0.07 -3.92
CA ASN A 12 6.08 -1.06 -4.28
C ASN A 12 5.49 -2.45 -4.55
N ILE A 13 4.40 -2.80 -3.88
CA ILE A 13 3.72 -4.09 -4.11
C ILE A 13 3.03 -4.07 -5.48
N ILE A 14 2.25 -3.05 -5.76
CA ILE A 14 1.53 -2.94 -7.03
C ILE A 14 2.53 -2.80 -8.19
N SER A 15 3.58 -2.00 -8.00
CA SER A 15 4.63 -1.84 -9.00
C SER A 15 5.33 -3.17 -9.31
N ALA A 16 5.61 -3.98 -8.28
CA ALA A 16 6.21 -5.30 -8.48
C ALA A 16 5.29 -6.23 -9.28
N LEU A 17 3.98 -6.19 -8.99
CA LEU A 17 3.00 -6.96 -9.75
C LEU A 17 2.93 -6.50 -11.22
N MET A 18 2.99 -5.19 -11.47
CA MET A 18 2.98 -4.63 -12.83
C MET A 18 4.20 -5.06 -13.64
N LYS A 19 5.35 -5.20 -12.98
CA LYS A 19 6.63 -5.55 -13.61
C LYS A 19 6.89 -7.04 -13.65
N ASP A 20 6.00 -7.84 -13.12
CA ASP A 20 6.17 -9.28 -13.01
C ASP A 20 6.05 -9.95 -14.39
N ARG A 21 7.17 -10.41 -14.93
CA ARG A 21 7.22 -11.04 -16.26
C ARG A 21 7.05 -12.55 -16.22
N THR A 22 7.37 -13.17 -15.08
CA THR A 22 7.36 -14.64 -14.97
C THR A 22 6.11 -15.17 -14.28
N GLY A 23 5.36 -14.29 -13.59
CA GLY A 23 4.22 -14.68 -12.77
C GLY A 23 4.60 -15.13 -11.36
N ALA A 24 5.89 -15.17 -11.04
CA ALA A 24 6.35 -15.64 -9.72
C ALA A 24 5.91 -14.70 -8.59
N ILE A 25 6.01 -13.39 -8.80
CA ILE A 25 5.59 -12.40 -7.81
C ILE A 25 4.08 -12.47 -7.62
N THR A 26 3.33 -12.52 -8.70
CA THR A 26 1.86 -12.64 -8.68
C THR A 26 1.43 -13.90 -7.91
N ALA A 27 2.10 -15.03 -8.16
CA ALA A 27 1.81 -16.28 -7.47
C ALA A 27 2.07 -16.16 -5.96
N ASN A 28 3.19 -15.55 -5.57
CA ASN A 28 3.55 -15.36 -4.17
C ASN A 28 2.55 -14.47 -3.43
N VAL A 29 2.19 -13.34 -4.04
CA VAL A 29 1.20 -12.40 -3.47
C VAL A 29 -0.16 -13.09 -3.33
N ARG A 30 -0.54 -13.89 -4.32
CA ARG A 30 -1.80 -14.64 -4.26
C ARG A 30 -1.82 -15.63 -3.11
N VAL A 31 -0.71 -16.32 -2.83
CA VAL A 31 -0.60 -17.24 -1.68
C VAL A 31 -0.81 -16.49 -0.37
N TRP A 32 -0.20 -15.31 -0.22
CA TRP A 32 -0.43 -14.46 0.96
C TRP A 32 -1.92 -14.13 1.13
N ALA A 33 -2.56 -13.66 0.06
CA ALA A 33 -3.97 -13.26 0.10
C ALA A 33 -4.89 -14.45 0.42
N GLN A 34 -4.61 -15.63 -0.14
CA GLN A 34 -5.43 -16.83 0.07
C GLN A 34 -5.37 -17.34 1.51
N ARG A 35 -4.33 -17.00 2.26
CA ARG A 35 -4.20 -17.39 3.67
C ARG A 35 -5.03 -16.52 4.61
N LEU A 36 -5.64 -15.46 4.09
CA LEU A 36 -6.34 -14.46 4.88
C LEU A 36 -7.82 -14.47 4.47
N PRO A 37 -8.61 -15.40 5.02
CA PRO A 37 -10.05 -15.45 4.69
C PRO A 37 -10.72 -14.13 5.07
N ASP A 38 -11.66 -13.72 4.24
CA ASP A 38 -12.42 -12.47 4.42
C ASP A 38 -11.59 -11.19 4.40
N CYS A 39 -10.34 -11.25 3.89
CA CYS A 39 -9.56 -10.03 3.75
C CYS A 39 -10.09 -9.17 2.60
N LYS A 40 -10.06 -7.86 2.82
CA LYS A 40 -10.39 -6.87 1.79
C LYS A 40 -9.10 -6.20 1.34
N LEU A 41 -8.78 -6.36 0.07
CA LEU A 41 -7.62 -5.70 -0.53
C LEU A 41 -8.05 -4.36 -1.10
N VAL A 42 -7.35 -3.32 -0.70
CA VAL A 42 -7.60 -1.96 -1.16
C VAL A 42 -6.26 -1.26 -1.42
N THR A 43 -6.32 -0.09 -2.01
CA THR A 43 -5.17 0.81 -2.03
C THR A 43 -5.61 2.25 -1.78
N SER A 44 -4.64 3.11 -1.56
CA SER A 44 -4.87 4.53 -1.33
C SER A 44 -4.81 5.30 -2.64
N VAL A 45 -5.59 6.37 -2.73
CA VAL A 45 -5.50 7.32 -3.84
C VAL A 45 -4.07 7.89 -3.96
N VAL A 46 -3.33 8.00 -2.85
CA VAL A 46 -1.94 8.46 -2.86
C VAL A 46 -1.05 7.47 -3.62
N VAL A 47 -1.25 6.17 -3.39
CA VAL A 47 -0.57 5.11 -4.13
C VAL A 47 -0.89 5.22 -5.63
N GLN A 48 -2.15 5.42 -5.96
CA GLN A 48 -2.56 5.61 -7.36
C GLN A 48 -1.82 6.79 -7.99
N TYR A 49 -1.70 7.91 -7.28
CA TYR A 49 -0.98 9.09 -7.79
C TYR A 49 0.49 8.77 -8.05
N GLU A 50 1.13 8.02 -7.17
CA GLU A 50 2.53 7.62 -7.36
C GLU A 50 2.71 6.72 -8.58
N LEU A 51 1.79 5.77 -8.76
CA LEU A 51 1.82 4.88 -9.93
C LEU A 51 1.60 5.66 -11.23
N LEU A 52 0.63 6.57 -11.24
CA LEU A 52 0.36 7.43 -12.40
C LEU A 52 1.55 8.34 -12.72
N TYR A 53 2.19 8.88 -11.70
CA TYR A 53 3.40 9.68 -11.89
C TYR A 53 4.52 8.85 -12.53
N GLY A 54 4.72 7.62 -12.05
CA GLY A 54 5.73 6.72 -12.64
C GLY A 54 5.45 6.43 -14.10
N LEU A 55 4.18 6.21 -14.48
CA LEU A 55 3.77 6.00 -15.86
C LEU A 55 3.98 7.24 -16.72
N ALA A 56 3.73 8.43 -16.16
CA ALA A 56 3.94 9.70 -16.88
C ALA A 56 5.43 9.95 -17.15
N ARG A 57 6.31 9.50 -16.26
CA ARG A 57 7.76 9.65 -16.42
C ARG A 57 8.35 8.65 -17.41
N HIS A 58 7.79 7.47 -17.49
CA HIS A 58 8.32 6.36 -18.30
C HIS A 58 7.22 5.82 -19.20
N HIS A 59 7.17 6.31 -20.43
CA HIS A 59 6.19 5.86 -21.41
C HIS A 59 6.44 4.39 -21.76
N SER A 60 5.60 3.52 -21.25
CA SER A 60 5.64 2.09 -21.54
C SER A 60 4.22 1.58 -21.73
N PRO A 61 3.82 1.26 -22.97
CA PRO A 61 2.49 0.68 -23.21
C PRO A 61 2.24 -0.59 -22.38
N ARG A 62 3.28 -1.39 -22.18
CA ARG A 62 3.17 -2.60 -21.37
C ARG A 62 2.86 -2.29 -19.91
N LEU A 63 3.55 -1.33 -19.31
CA LEU A 63 3.31 -0.94 -17.92
C LEU A 63 1.97 -0.23 -17.77
N GLN A 64 1.55 0.57 -18.76
CA GLN A 64 0.25 1.20 -18.77
C GLN A 64 -0.86 0.15 -18.73
N ALA A 65 -0.76 -0.88 -19.58
CA ALA A 65 -1.73 -1.98 -19.61
C ALA A 65 -1.73 -2.76 -18.29
N ALA A 66 -0.54 -3.03 -17.73
CA ALA A 66 -0.41 -3.72 -16.45
C ALA A 66 -1.03 -2.92 -15.31
N TYR A 67 -0.84 -1.60 -15.31
CA TYR A 67 -1.46 -0.71 -14.33
C TYR A 67 -2.99 -0.82 -14.39
N GLU A 68 -3.57 -0.75 -15.58
CA GLU A 68 -5.02 -0.82 -15.77
C GLU A 68 -5.58 -2.13 -15.25
N ILE A 69 -4.89 -3.25 -15.49
CA ILE A 69 -5.29 -4.55 -14.97
C ILE A 69 -5.30 -4.55 -13.44
N GLN A 70 -4.24 -4.05 -12.81
CA GLN A 70 -4.15 -4.03 -11.35
C GLN A 70 -5.21 -3.13 -10.72
N ILE A 71 -5.37 -1.92 -11.24
CA ILE A 71 -6.29 -0.92 -10.69
C ILE A 71 -7.76 -1.32 -10.86
N ASN A 72 -8.11 -2.00 -11.98
CA ASN A 72 -9.49 -2.43 -12.19
C ASN A 72 -9.97 -3.48 -11.19
N ASN A 73 -9.04 -4.19 -10.57
CA ASN A 73 -9.37 -5.25 -9.62
C ASN A 73 -9.14 -4.83 -8.16
N LEU A 74 -8.86 -3.57 -7.92
CA LEU A 74 -8.46 -3.10 -6.58
C LEU A 74 -9.17 -1.78 -6.26
N PRO A 75 -10.04 -1.75 -5.24
CA PRO A 75 -10.66 -0.49 -4.83
C PRO A 75 -9.61 0.54 -4.42
N VAL A 76 -9.72 1.74 -4.98
CA VAL A 76 -8.88 2.88 -4.64
C VAL A 76 -9.67 3.78 -3.71
N LEU A 77 -9.22 3.91 -2.47
CA LEU A 77 -9.94 4.69 -1.45
C LEU A 77 -9.43 6.12 -1.39
N PRO A 78 -10.34 7.10 -1.35
CA PRO A 78 -9.95 8.50 -1.23
C PRO A 78 -9.48 8.83 0.19
N LEU A 79 -8.72 9.91 0.32
CA LEU A 79 -8.42 10.49 1.63
C LEU A 79 -9.63 11.29 2.07
N ASP A 80 -10.23 10.88 3.18
CA ASP A 80 -11.36 11.61 3.75
C ASP A 80 -10.94 12.35 5.03
N ALA A 81 -11.91 13.01 5.68
CA ALA A 81 -11.65 13.83 6.86
C ALA A 81 -11.07 13.00 8.03
N ALA A 82 -11.38 11.71 8.09
CA ALA A 82 -10.88 10.85 9.17
C ALA A 82 -9.36 10.65 9.13
N VAL A 83 -8.74 10.82 7.97
CA VAL A 83 -7.29 10.67 7.80
C VAL A 83 -6.53 11.84 8.45
N GLY A 84 -7.12 13.04 8.46
CA GLY A 84 -6.46 14.25 8.94
C GLY A 84 -5.84 14.14 10.33
N PRO A 85 -6.63 13.76 11.36
CA PRO A 85 -6.09 13.63 12.72
C PRO A 85 -4.95 12.60 12.81
N HIS A 86 -5.04 11.48 12.11
CA HIS A 86 -3.97 10.48 12.07
C HIS A 86 -2.71 11.06 11.43
N TYR A 87 -2.87 11.76 10.32
CA TYR A 87 -1.76 12.39 9.62
C TYR A 87 -1.04 13.41 10.52
N ALA A 88 -1.78 14.28 11.16
CA ALA A 88 -1.21 15.33 12.00
C ALA A 88 -0.42 14.75 13.17
N ARG A 89 -1.00 13.78 13.88
CA ARG A 89 -0.33 13.13 15.01
C ARG A 89 0.91 12.35 14.57
N LEU A 90 0.80 11.61 13.48
CA LEU A 90 1.90 10.81 12.97
C LEU A 90 3.07 11.70 12.55
N ARG A 91 2.80 12.71 11.75
CA ARG A 91 3.83 13.62 11.26
C ARG A 91 4.55 14.32 12.42
N ALA A 92 3.79 14.86 13.38
CA ALA A 92 4.35 15.50 14.55
C ALA A 92 5.23 14.53 15.37
N HIS A 93 4.77 13.30 15.55
CA HIS A 93 5.52 12.26 16.26
C HIS A 93 6.85 11.96 15.57
N LEU A 94 6.82 11.73 14.26
CA LEU A 94 8.02 11.37 13.50
C LEU A 94 9.03 12.51 13.45
N GLU A 95 8.58 13.74 13.30
CA GLU A 95 9.46 14.92 13.33
C GLU A 95 10.09 15.09 14.70
N LYS A 96 9.32 14.96 15.78
CA LYS A 96 9.83 15.06 17.15
C LYS A 96 10.83 13.96 17.47
N ALA A 97 10.62 12.77 16.97
CA ALA A 97 11.53 11.64 17.16
C ALA A 97 12.79 11.73 16.28
N GLY A 98 12.83 12.68 15.34
CA GLY A 98 13.96 12.81 14.42
C GLY A 98 14.02 11.71 13.36
N THR A 99 12.90 11.04 13.11
CA THR A 99 12.81 9.93 12.15
C THR A 99 11.69 10.15 11.13
N PRO A 100 11.71 11.28 10.39
CA PRO A 100 10.66 11.53 9.39
C PRO A 100 10.74 10.52 8.25
N ILE A 101 9.60 10.31 7.60
CA ILE A 101 9.48 9.56 6.36
C ILE A 101 8.95 10.50 5.28
N GLY A 102 8.96 10.06 4.03
CA GLY A 102 8.49 10.89 2.92
C GLY A 102 7.05 11.37 3.11
N ALA A 103 6.71 12.49 2.47
CA ALA A 103 5.38 13.11 2.61
C ALA A 103 4.27 12.15 2.15
N ASN A 104 4.44 11.50 1.00
CA ASN A 104 3.46 10.55 0.50
C ASN A 104 3.36 9.32 1.40
N ASP A 105 4.49 8.83 1.91
CA ASP A 105 4.51 7.69 2.83
C ASP A 105 3.79 8.02 4.14
N THR A 106 3.94 9.26 4.62
CA THR A 106 3.20 9.71 5.81
C THR A 106 1.70 9.67 5.56
N LEU A 107 1.25 10.12 4.39
CA LEU A 107 -0.17 10.07 4.01
C LEU A 107 -0.67 8.63 3.89
N ILE A 108 0.11 7.75 3.27
CA ILE A 108 -0.26 6.34 3.10
C ILE A 108 -0.38 5.67 4.48
N ALA A 109 0.58 5.90 5.37
CA ALA A 109 0.55 5.35 6.72
C ALA A 109 -0.66 5.87 7.51
N ALA A 110 -0.92 7.18 7.44
CA ALA A 110 -2.09 7.79 8.10
C ALA A 110 -3.40 7.23 7.55
N HIS A 111 -3.48 6.99 6.26
CA HIS A 111 -4.64 6.37 5.62
C HIS A 111 -4.88 4.96 6.15
N ALA A 112 -3.82 4.15 6.21
CA ALA A 112 -3.92 2.80 6.75
C ALA A 112 -4.36 2.81 8.22
N LEU A 113 -3.81 3.70 9.04
CA LEU A 113 -4.21 3.86 10.44
C LEU A 113 -5.68 4.23 10.58
N ALA A 114 -6.15 5.18 9.77
CA ALA A 114 -7.55 5.62 9.79
C ALA A 114 -8.50 4.49 9.41
N LEU A 115 -8.09 3.60 8.51
CA LEU A 115 -8.90 2.46 8.08
C LEU A 115 -8.81 1.27 9.04
N GLY A 116 -7.88 1.29 9.99
CA GLY A 116 -7.57 0.11 10.79
C GLY A 116 -6.98 -1.00 9.94
N ALA A 117 -6.28 -0.65 8.85
CA ALA A 117 -5.76 -1.60 7.89
C ALA A 117 -4.34 -2.05 8.22
N THR A 118 -3.98 -3.23 7.74
CA THR A 118 -2.57 -3.63 7.64
C THR A 118 -2.01 -3.04 6.36
N LEU A 119 -0.86 -2.38 6.44
CA LEU A 119 -0.14 -1.88 5.26
C LEU A 119 0.74 -2.98 4.70
N VAL A 120 0.50 -3.34 3.44
CA VAL A 120 1.30 -4.34 2.73
C VAL A 120 2.37 -3.59 1.95
N THR A 121 3.63 -3.71 2.39
CA THR A 121 4.74 -2.94 1.83
C THR A 121 6.06 -3.70 1.98
N ALA A 122 6.97 -3.46 1.07
CA ALA A 122 8.34 -3.93 1.16
C ALA A 122 9.28 -2.86 1.75
N ASP A 123 8.77 -1.65 2.01
CA ASP A 123 9.57 -0.54 2.52
C ASP A 123 9.68 -0.62 4.05
N THR A 124 10.90 -0.84 4.54
CA THR A 124 11.17 -0.98 5.97
C THR A 124 11.04 0.34 6.75
N GLU A 125 11.02 1.49 6.09
CA GLU A 125 10.86 2.78 6.76
C GLU A 125 9.53 2.90 7.51
N PHE A 126 8.49 2.18 7.05
CA PHE A 126 7.19 2.18 7.74
C PHE A 126 7.23 1.57 9.14
N SER A 127 8.30 0.84 9.48
CA SER A 127 8.49 0.34 10.85
C SER A 127 8.64 1.48 11.88
N ARG A 128 8.93 2.70 11.42
CA ARG A 128 8.99 3.89 12.27
C ARG A 128 7.62 4.38 12.72
N VAL A 129 6.55 3.90 12.10
CA VAL A 129 5.18 4.34 12.37
C VAL A 129 4.59 3.53 13.53
N PRO A 130 4.28 4.18 14.68
CA PRO A 130 3.67 3.46 15.79
C PRO A 130 2.30 2.90 15.44
N ASP A 131 1.98 1.73 15.99
CA ASP A 131 0.67 1.09 15.91
C ASP A 131 0.23 0.66 14.51
N LEU A 132 1.10 0.76 13.52
CA LEU A 132 0.79 0.34 12.15
C LEU A 132 1.17 -1.13 11.96
N ALA A 133 0.18 -1.96 11.63
CA ALA A 133 0.42 -3.35 11.26
C ALA A 133 1.03 -3.40 9.85
N LEU A 134 2.11 -4.16 9.70
CA LEU A 134 2.86 -4.27 8.46
C LEU A 134 3.02 -5.72 8.04
N GLU A 135 2.90 -5.97 6.73
CA GLU A 135 3.25 -7.26 6.12
C GLU A 135 3.97 -7.00 4.81
N ASN A 136 4.95 -7.82 4.49
CA ASN A 136 5.64 -7.76 3.20
C ASN A 136 5.29 -9.00 2.37
N TRP A 137 4.40 -8.83 1.41
CA TRP A 137 3.92 -9.92 0.56
C TRP A 137 4.86 -10.26 -0.60
N LEU A 138 5.98 -9.55 -0.71
CA LEU A 138 7.06 -9.93 -1.62
C LEU A 138 8.02 -10.93 -0.99
N SER A 139 7.96 -11.08 0.34
CA SER A 139 8.70 -12.11 1.05
C SER A 139 8.05 -13.48 0.83
N GLU A 140 8.84 -14.54 0.98
CA GLU A 140 8.29 -15.90 0.92
C GLU A 140 7.26 -16.09 2.04
N VAL A 141 6.20 -16.82 1.72
CA VAL A 141 5.19 -17.21 2.71
C VAL A 141 5.76 -18.34 3.58
N GLN A 142 5.69 -18.14 4.90
CA GLN A 142 6.15 -19.13 5.87
C GLN A 142 4.99 -19.93 6.45
#